data_d5234dc42ea23345536357cad463b821
#
_entry.id   d5234dc42ea23345536357cad463b821
#
_cell.length_a   1.000
_cell.length_b   1.000
_cell.length_c   1.000
_cell.angle_alpha   90.00
_cell.angle_beta   90.00
_cell.angle_gamma   90.00
#
_symmetry.space_group_name_H-M   'P 1'
#
loop_
_entity.id
_entity.type
_entity.pdbx_description
1 polymer ?
#
loop_
_entity_poly.entity_id
_entity_poly.type
_entity_poly.pdbx_seq_one_letter_code
_entity_poly.pdbx_strand_id
1 'polypeptide(L)'
;MKEYDLICIGTGSAMAVVEAMISENPKAKIAVIDKDKPGGICLTRGCIPSKLLLYPAELVRTIEKARTFGIDSETKNVDFKAVMERMRNIIYKDINKIRQGLSESKHLDYYSEAAEFVAPYTLKVGKKIIKAKMIILGTGSKPLIPPVKGLNETGYLTSDTILEISKLAKS
;
A
#
# COMPACT_ATOMS: atom_id res chain seq x y z
N MET A 1 -27.70 2.96 -14.43
CA MET A 1 -26.77 2.08 -13.68
C MET A 1 -25.74 1.60 -14.68
N LYS A 2 -24.43 1.73 -14.37
CA LYS A 2 -23.36 1.26 -15.26
C LYS A 2 -23.07 -0.21 -14.96
N GLU A 3 -22.89 -1.03 -16.01
CA GLU A 3 -22.64 -2.46 -15.87
C GLU A 3 -21.24 -2.81 -16.35
N TYR A 4 -20.60 -3.74 -15.63
CA TYR A 4 -19.24 -4.21 -15.83
C TYR A 4 -19.19 -5.73 -15.98
N ASP A 5 -18.18 -6.22 -16.66
CA ASP A 5 -17.87 -7.65 -16.67
C ASP A 5 -17.17 -8.04 -15.34
N LEU A 6 -16.30 -7.15 -14.82
CA LEU A 6 -15.57 -7.34 -13.58
C LEU A 6 -15.57 -6.06 -12.76
N ILE A 7 -15.80 -6.17 -11.45
CA ILE A 7 -15.45 -5.15 -10.46
C ILE A 7 -14.38 -5.73 -9.52
N CYS A 8 -13.27 -5.03 -9.36
CA CYS A 8 -12.25 -5.35 -8.37
C CYS A 8 -12.27 -4.30 -7.25
N ILE A 9 -12.44 -4.74 -6.00
CA ILE A 9 -12.39 -3.87 -4.82
C ILE A 9 -11.02 -4.05 -4.17
N GLY A 10 -10.17 -3.03 -4.29
CA GLY A 10 -8.78 -2.99 -3.84
C GLY A 10 -7.79 -2.97 -5.00
N THR A 11 -6.70 -2.21 -4.82
CA THR A 11 -5.62 -2.03 -5.79
C THR A 11 -4.33 -2.75 -5.39
N GLY A 12 -4.42 -3.75 -4.53
CA GLY A 12 -3.30 -4.60 -4.13
C GLY A 12 -3.07 -5.76 -5.09
N SER A 13 -2.73 -6.94 -4.56
CA SER A 13 -2.43 -8.15 -5.34
C SER A 13 -3.57 -8.61 -6.25
N ALA A 14 -4.82 -8.23 -5.97
CA ALA A 14 -5.96 -8.52 -6.82
C ALA A 14 -5.86 -7.87 -8.21
N MET A 15 -5.02 -6.85 -8.39
CA MET A 15 -4.79 -6.21 -9.70
C MET A 15 -4.19 -7.17 -10.72
N ALA A 16 -3.47 -8.22 -10.31
CA ALA A 16 -2.96 -9.23 -11.22
C ALA A 16 -4.09 -9.92 -12.04
N VAL A 17 -5.26 -10.12 -11.43
CA VAL A 17 -6.43 -10.68 -12.13
C VAL A 17 -7.02 -9.67 -13.10
N VAL A 18 -7.04 -8.39 -12.72
CA VAL A 18 -7.50 -7.30 -13.60
C VAL A 18 -6.62 -7.20 -14.85
N GLU A 19 -5.30 -7.23 -14.67
CA GLU A 19 -4.30 -7.17 -15.74
C GLU A 19 -4.43 -8.39 -16.68
N ALA A 20 -4.57 -9.60 -16.11
CA ALA A 20 -4.80 -10.81 -16.89
C ALA A 20 -6.09 -10.71 -17.74
N MET A 21 -7.19 -10.25 -17.14
CA MET A 21 -8.46 -10.09 -17.85
C MET A 21 -8.38 -9.05 -18.97
N ILE A 22 -7.67 -7.94 -18.77
CA ILE A 22 -7.44 -6.94 -19.83
C ILE A 22 -6.62 -7.54 -20.97
N SER A 23 -5.61 -8.34 -20.65
CA SER A 23 -4.77 -9.00 -21.66
C SER A 23 -5.53 -10.01 -22.50
N GLU A 24 -6.39 -10.82 -21.87
CA GLU A 24 -7.18 -11.85 -22.56
C GLU A 24 -8.39 -11.25 -23.30
N ASN A 25 -9.02 -10.24 -22.75
CA ASN A 25 -10.18 -9.58 -23.32
C ASN A 25 -10.10 -8.04 -23.20
N PRO A 26 -9.40 -7.36 -24.13
CA PRO A 26 -9.24 -5.89 -24.09
C PRO A 26 -10.56 -5.09 -24.20
N LYS A 27 -11.68 -5.77 -24.57
CA LYS A 27 -13.01 -5.16 -24.64
C LYS A 27 -13.83 -5.32 -23.36
N ALA A 28 -13.32 -6.06 -22.37
CA ALA A 28 -14.00 -6.24 -21.10
C ALA A 28 -14.21 -4.88 -20.40
N LYS A 29 -15.41 -4.68 -19.88
CA LYS A 29 -15.72 -3.50 -19.07
C LYS A 29 -15.33 -3.79 -17.62
N ILE A 30 -14.33 -3.10 -17.14
CA ILE A 30 -13.75 -3.34 -15.80
C ILE A 30 -13.88 -2.08 -14.94
N ALA A 31 -14.20 -2.25 -13.66
CA ALA A 31 -14.08 -1.21 -12.66
C ALA A 31 -13.11 -1.64 -11.56
N VAL A 32 -12.29 -0.71 -11.11
CA VAL A 32 -11.39 -0.86 -9.96
C VAL A 32 -11.78 0.19 -8.92
N ILE A 33 -11.95 -0.25 -7.68
CA ILE A 33 -12.42 0.60 -6.59
C ILE A 33 -11.42 0.51 -5.43
N ASP A 34 -10.94 1.65 -4.96
CA ASP A 34 -10.12 1.69 -3.75
C ASP A 34 -10.33 3.02 -3.01
N LYS A 35 -10.69 2.94 -1.74
CA LYS A 35 -10.90 4.12 -0.88
C LYS A 35 -9.61 4.70 -0.30
N ASP A 36 -8.51 3.95 -0.38
CA ASP A 36 -7.21 4.30 0.22
C ASP A 36 -6.20 4.65 -0.88
N LYS A 37 -4.95 4.80 -0.49
CA LYS A 37 -3.81 4.99 -1.40
C LYS A 37 -3.63 3.74 -2.26
N PRO A 38 -3.64 3.86 -3.61
CA PRO A 38 -3.51 2.69 -4.47
C PRO A 38 -2.13 2.04 -4.38
N GLY A 39 -2.08 0.73 -4.71
CA GLY A 39 -0.86 -0.08 -4.67
C GLY A 39 -0.86 -1.14 -3.56
N GLY A 40 -1.90 -1.16 -2.72
CA GLY A 40 -2.08 -2.14 -1.66
C GLY A 40 -1.07 -2.05 -0.52
N ILE A 41 -1.20 -2.94 0.45
CA ILE A 41 -0.39 -2.94 1.68
C ILE A 41 1.10 -3.10 1.38
N CYS A 42 1.47 -3.92 0.40
CA CYS A 42 2.88 -4.17 0.07
C CYS A 42 3.64 -2.88 -0.27
N LEU A 43 3.05 -2.01 -1.08
CA LEU A 43 3.64 -0.72 -1.42
C LEU A 43 3.49 0.29 -0.28
N THR A 44 2.30 0.40 0.31
CA THR A 44 1.98 1.54 1.17
C THR A 44 2.50 1.42 2.59
N ARG A 45 2.54 0.19 3.15
CA ARG A 45 2.88 -0.04 4.57
C ARG A 45 3.44 -1.43 4.88
N GLY A 46 4.00 -2.13 3.88
CA GLY A 46 4.53 -3.49 4.01
C GLY A 46 5.92 -3.67 3.41
N CYS A 47 6.00 -4.47 2.35
CA CYS A 47 7.25 -4.97 1.79
C CYS A 47 8.19 -3.85 1.33
N ILE A 48 7.69 -2.85 0.64
CA ILE A 48 8.54 -1.81 0.03
C ILE A 48 9.10 -0.87 1.10
N PRO A 49 8.27 -0.22 1.97
CA PRO A 49 8.81 0.66 3.00
C PRO A 49 9.75 -0.06 3.97
N SER A 50 9.46 -1.31 4.37
CA SER A 50 10.35 -2.07 5.24
C SER A 50 11.72 -2.31 4.62
N LYS A 51 11.79 -2.67 3.34
CA LYS A 51 13.09 -2.83 2.64
C LYS A 51 13.84 -1.51 2.49
N LEU A 52 13.13 -0.40 2.24
CA LEU A 52 13.76 0.93 2.18
C LEU A 52 14.36 1.36 3.52
N LEU A 53 13.82 0.89 4.65
CA LEU A 53 14.34 1.16 6.00
C LEU A 53 15.43 0.16 6.42
N LEU A 54 15.36 -1.09 5.98
CA LEU A 54 16.38 -2.09 6.27
C LEU A 54 17.72 -1.76 5.61
N TYR A 55 17.73 -1.26 4.39
CA TYR A 55 18.96 -0.98 3.67
C TYR A 55 19.90 0.01 4.37
N PRO A 56 19.44 1.17 4.89
CA PRO A 56 20.30 2.03 5.72
C PRO A 56 20.84 1.34 6.97
N ALA A 57 20.05 0.49 7.62
CA ALA A 57 20.49 -0.27 8.79
C ALA A 57 21.59 -1.29 8.43
N GLU A 58 21.47 -1.94 7.27
CA GLU A 58 22.50 -2.84 6.73
C GLU A 58 23.79 -2.09 6.40
N LEU A 59 23.72 -0.86 5.88
CA LEU A 59 24.91 -0.03 5.63
C LEU A 59 25.64 0.30 6.93
N VAL A 60 24.94 0.69 7.99
CA VAL A 60 25.53 0.94 9.31
C VAL A 60 26.23 -0.32 9.83
N ARG A 61 25.58 -1.46 9.78
CA ARG A 61 26.18 -2.74 10.17
C ARG A 61 27.40 -3.13 9.32
N THR A 62 27.38 -2.81 8.04
CA THR A 62 28.52 -3.05 7.15
C THR A 62 29.71 -2.19 7.54
N ILE A 63 29.49 -0.91 7.85
CA ILE A 63 30.53 0.00 8.35
C ILE A 63 31.11 -0.52 9.67
N GLU A 64 30.27 -0.95 10.63
CA GLU A 64 30.72 -1.50 11.92
C GLU A 64 31.59 -2.77 11.75
N LYS A 65 31.26 -3.62 10.76
CA LYS A 65 32.00 -4.84 10.46
C LYS A 65 33.26 -4.62 9.59
N ALA A 66 33.43 -3.46 8.98
CA ALA A 66 34.48 -3.20 8.03
C ALA A 66 35.89 -3.39 8.64
N ARG A 67 36.03 -3.15 9.95
CA ARG A 67 37.27 -3.35 10.70
C ARG A 67 37.79 -4.81 10.65
N THR A 68 36.88 -5.82 10.54
CA THR A 68 37.29 -7.23 10.42
C THR A 68 38.01 -7.52 9.10
N PHE A 69 37.91 -6.63 8.13
CA PHE A 69 38.55 -6.68 6.83
C PHE A 69 39.74 -5.70 6.72
N GLY A 70 40.19 -5.12 7.83
CA GLY A 70 41.27 -4.14 7.86
C GLY A 70 40.88 -2.72 7.41
N ILE A 71 39.59 -2.43 7.29
CA ILE A 71 39.09 -1.12 6.89
C ILE A 71 38.65 -0.36 8.15
N ASP A 72 39.34 0.72 8.48
CA ASP A 72 39.00 1.57 9.59
C ASP A 72 37.89 2.56 9.16
N SER A 73 36.73 2.43 9.74
CA SER A 73 35.52 3.21 9.40
C SER A 73 34.60 3.35 10.61
N GLU A 74 33.89 4.44 10.67
CA GLU A 74 32.92 4.71 11.73
C GLU A 74 31.65 5.40 11.19
N THR A 75 30.52 5.13 11.83
CA THR A 75 29.29 5.88 11.61
C THR A 75 29.23 7.04 12.59
N LYS A 76 29.49 8.27 12.12
CA LYS A 76 29.47 9.47 12.98
C LYS A 76 28.07 9.87 13.40
N ASN A 77 27.08 9.73 12.50
CA ASN A 77 25.70 10.08 12.77
C ASN A 77 24.75 9.34 11.81
N VAL A 78 23.52 9.11 12.26
CA VAL A 78 22.42 8.62 11.43
C VAL A 78 21.28 9.65 11.51
N ASP A 79 21.05 10.36 10.42
CA ASP A 79 19.89 11.26 10.32
C ASP A 79 18.63 10.44 10.05
N PHE A 80 17.97 10.02 11.14
CA PHE A 80 16.74 9.23 11.08
C PHE A 80 15.62 9.95 10.32
N LYS A 81 15.55 11.29 10.44
CA LYS A 81 14.54 12.08 9.73
C LYS A 81 14.74 11.97 8.22
N ALA A 82 15.97 12.13 7.75
CA ALA A 82 16.30 11.98 6.32
C ALA A 82 16.02 10.57 5.80
N VAL A 83 16.31 9.52 6.59
CA VAL A 83 15.98 8.12 6.24
C VAL A 83 14.47 7.96 6.04
N MET A 84 13.66 8.45 6.98
CA MET A 84 12.19 8.35 6.92
C MET A 84 11.60 9.18 5.77
N GLU A 85 12.10 10.38 5.54
CA GLU A 85 11.65 11.24 4.44
C GLU A 85 12.00 10.62 3.08
N ARG A 86 13.19 10.07 2.92
CA ARG A 86 13.57 9.35 1.69
C ARG A 86 12.63 8.19 1.41
N MET A 87 12.33 7.37 2.40
CA MET A 87 11.38 6.25 2.27
C MET A 87 10.01 6.76 1.83
N ARG A 88 9.43 7.76 2.54
CA ARG A 88 8.11 8.31 2.23
C ARG A 88 8.05 8.91 0.82
N ASN A 89 9.07 9.65 0.41
CA ASN A 89 9.12 10.28 -0.91
C ASN A 89 9.07 9.23 -2.04
N ILE A 90 9.78 8.11 -1.89
CA ILE A 90 9.73 7.00 -2.86
C ILE A 90 8.33 6.42 -2.91
N ILE A 91 7.74 6.08 -1.76
CA ILE A 91 6.40 5.50 -1.67
C ILE A 91 5.34 6.43 -2.28
N TYR A 92 5.34 7.72 -1.92
CA TYR A 92 4.38 8.68 -2.46
C TYR A 92 4.52 8.89 -3.97
N LYS A 93 5.75 8.90 -4.47
CA LYS A 93 6.00 8.96 -5.92
C LYS A 93 5.37 7.78 -6.66
N ASP A 94 5.52 6.57 -6.13
CA ASP A 94 4.97 5.36 -6.75
C ASP A 94 3.44 5.29 -6.61
N ILE A 95 2.88 5.67 -5.46
CA ILE A 95 1.43 5.80 -5.27
C ILE A 95 0.82 6.76 -6.30
N ASN A 96 1.46 7.92 -6.51
CA ASN A 96 0.98 8.91 -7.47
C ASN A 96 1.03 8.41 -8.91
N LYS A 97 2.09 7.68 -9.29
CA LYS A 97 2.17 7.04 -10.61
C LYS A 97 1.06 6.02 -10.82
N ILE A 98 0.80 5.16 -9.81
CA ILE A 98 -0.28 4.16 -9.89
C ILE A 98 -1.63 4.86 -10.01
N ARG A 99 -1.88 5.88 -9.17
CA ARG A 99 -3.13 6.66 -9.22
C ARG A 99 -3.34 7.29 -10.59
N GLN A 100 -2.31 7.90 -11.15
CA GLN A 100 -2.35 8.48 -12.49
C GLN A 100 -2.66 7.41 -13.53
N GLY A 101 -1.92 6.29 -13.53
CA GLY A 101 -2.14 5.20 -14.48
C GLY A 101 -3.55 4.61 -14.41
N LEU A 102 -4.11 4.44 -13.20
CA LEU A 102 -5.48 3.99 -13.02
C LEU A 102 -6.50 5.02 -13.54
N SER A 103 -6.29 6.31 -13.25
CA SER A 103 -7.21 7.38 -13.64
C SER A 103 -7.21 7.67 -15.14
N GLU A 104 -6.08 7.48 -15.80
CA GLU A 104 -5.89 7.71 -17.25
C GLU A 104 -6.11 6.45 -18.10
N SER A 105 -6.40 5.31 -17.45
CA SER A 105 -6.59 4.04 -18.14
C SER A 105 -7.78 4.10 -19.12
N LYS A 106 -7.57 3.59 -20.32
CA LYS A 106 -8.63 3.39 -21.33
C LYS A 106 -9.33 2.03 -21.20
N HIS A 107 -8.80 1.14 -20.34
CA HIS A 107 -9.26 -0.23 -20.20
C HIS A 107 -10.12 -0.49 -18.98
N LEU A 108 -10.13 0.46 -18.03
CA LEU A 108 -10.92 0.35 -16.80
C LEU A 108 -11.41 1.71 -16.31
N ASP A 109 -12.45 1.69 -15.48
CA ASP A 109 -12.89 2.84 -14.71
C ASP A 109 -12.32 2.73 -13.29
N TYR A 110 -11.65 3.76 -12.81
CA TYR A 110 -11.14 3.84 -11.45
C TYR A 110 -12.04 4.70 -10.56
N TYR A 111 -12.38 4.19 -9.38
CA TYR A 111 -13.15 4.87 -8.36
C TYR A 111 -12.32 4.97 -7.07
N SER A 112 -11.89 6.18 -6.73
CA SER A 112 -11.16 6.46 -5.47
C SER A 112 -12.13 6.73 -4.33
N GLU A 113 -13.02 5.77 -4.05
CA GLU A 113 -14.11 5.88 -3.09
C GLU A 113 -14.36 4.53 -2.40
N ALA A 114 -15.13 4.52 -1.31
CA ALA A 114 -15.59 3.29 -0.69
C ALA A 114 -16.74 2.66 -1.51
N ALA A 115 -16.78 1.32 -1.51
CA ALA A 115 -17.87 0.55 -2.09
C ALA A 115 -18.72 -0.10 -0.98
N GLU A 116 -20.02 -0.13 -1.19
CA GLU A 116 -21.00 -0.79 -0.32
C GLU A 116 -21.91 -1.68 -1.17
N PHE A 117 -22.13 -2.93 -0.77
CA PHE A 117 -23.10 -3.80 -1.40
C PHE A 117 -24.52 -3.34 -1.07
N VAL A 118 -25.32 -3.07 -2.10
CA VAL A 118 -26.73 -2.68 -1.96
C VAL A 118 -27.70 -3.75 -2.48
N ALA A 119 -27.20 -4.69 -3.30
CA ALA A 119 -27.91 -5.88 -3.76
C ALA A 119 -26.87 -6.90 -4.29
N PRO A 120 -27.26 -8.16 -4.64
CA PRO A 120 -26.35 -9.11 -5.27
C PRO A 120 -25.67 -8.51 -6.50
N TYR A 121 -24.34 -8.60 -6.52
CA TYR A 121 -23.48 -8.07 -7.59
C TYR A 121 -23.63 -6.56 -7.87
N THR A 122 -24.26 -5.81 -6.95
CA THR A 122 -24.55 -4.38 -7.11
C THR A 122 -23.94 -3.58 -5.97
N LEU A 123 -23.16 -2.56 -6.34
CA LEU A 123 -22.41 -1.73 -5.42
C LEU A 123 -22.85 -0.27 -5.54
N LYS A 124 -22.93 0.40 -4.39
CA LYS A 124 -22.92 1.86 -4.28
C LYS A 124 -21.49 2.33 -4.10
N VAL A 125 -21.04 3.24 -4.96
CA VAL A 125 -19.70 3.85 -4.92
C VAL A 125 -19.90 5.36 -5.01
N GLY A 126 -19.73 6.04 -3.88
CA GLY A 126 -20.12 7.44 -3.74
C GLY A 126 -21.62 7.66 -4.06
N LYS A 127 -21.91 8.45 -5.09
CA LYS A 127 -23.28 8.71 -5.57
C LYS A 127 -23.74 7.76 -6.70
N LYS A 128 -22.90 6.85 -7.13
CA LYS A 128 -23.18 5.97 -8.28
C LYS A 128 -23.60 4.58 -7.81
N ILE A 129 -24.52 3.97 -8.55
CA ILE A 129 -24.84 2.54 -8.44
C ILE A 129 -24.28 1.84 -9.67
N ILE A 130 -23.49 0.82 -9.43
CA ILE A 130 -22.82 0.01 -10.46
C ILE A 130 -23.07 -1.47 -10.20
N LYS A 131 -23.05 -2.27 -11.25
CA LYS A 131 -23.28 -3.71 -11.20
C LYS A 131 -22.23 -4.46 -12.00
N ALA A 132 -21.90 -5.69 -11.62
CA ALA A 132 -20.99 -6.53 -12.39
C ALA A 132 -21.48 -7.97 -12.51
N LYS A 133 -20.92 -8.69 -13.47
CA LYS A 133 -21.08 -10.16 -13.59
C LYS A 133 -20.19 -10.88 -12.57
N MET A 134 -19.00 -10.31 -12.28
CA MET A 134 -18.03 -10.85 -11.33
C MET A 134 -17.53 -9.72 -10.42
N ILE A 135 -17.28 -10.06 -9.15
CA ILE A 135 -16.70 -9.14 -8.18
C ILE A 135 -15.54 -9.84 -7.47
N ILE A 136 -14.38 -9.19 -7.44
CA ILE A 136 -13.21 -9.62 -6.68
C ILE A 136 -13.11 -8.74 -5.43
N LEU A 137 -13.01 -9.41 -4.27
CA LEU A 137 -12.81 -8.77 -2.97
C LEU A 137 -11.33 -8.82 -2.60
N GLY A 138 -10.58 -7.79 -2.99
CA GLY A 138 -9.17 -7.59 -2.67
C GLY A 138 -8.97 -6.53 -1.60
N THR A 139 -9.84 -6.47 -0.59
CA THR A 139 -9.92 -5.39 0.40
C THR A 139 -8.76 -5.36 1.41
N GLY A 140 -7.90 -6.38 1.39
CA GLY A 140 -6.76 -6.49 2.30
C GLY A 140 -7.17 -6.77 3.76
N SER A 141 -6.28 -6.46 4.68
CA SER A 141 -6.47 -6.67 6.12
C SER A 141 -6.02 -5.45 6.92
N LYS A 142 -6.39 -5.42 8.19
CA LYS A 142 -5.91 -4.44 9.18
C LYS A 142 -5.20 -5.18 10.31
N PRO A 143 -4.23 -4.55 10.99
CA PRO A 143 -3.63 -5.10 12.19
C PRO A 143 -4.70 -5.41 13.24
N LEU A 144 -4.69 -6.62 13.76
CA LEU A 144 -5.51 -6.98 14.92
C LEU A 144 -4.84 -6.44 16.18
N ILE A 145 -5.56 -5.61 16.92
CA ILE A 145 -5.10 -5.11 18.20
C ILE A 145 -5.61 -6.07 19.28
N PRO A 146 -4.72 -6.78 19.99
CA PRO A 146 -5.13 -7.72 21.03
C PRO A 146 -5.72 -6.97 22.23
N PRO A 147 -6.70 -7.56 22.94
CA PRO A 147 -7.34 -6.95 24.10
C PRO A 147 -6.46 -7.04 25.35
N VAL A 148 -5.28 -6.42 25.29
CA VAL A 148 -4.34 -6.36 26.43
C VAL A 148 -4.70 -5.17 27.30
N LYS A 149 -4.89 -5.41 28.61
CA LYS A 149 -5.21 -4.37 29.58
C LYS A 149 -4.04 -3.35 29.65
N GLY A 150 -4.36 -2.08 29.56
CA GLY A 150 -3.39 -0.99 29.60
C GLY A 150 -2.73 -0.65 28.24
N LEU A 151 -3.00 -1.40 27.17
CA LEU A 151 -2.37 -1.16 25.87
C LEU A 151 -2.72 0.21 25.28
N ASN A 152 -3.97 0.63 25.42
CA ASN A 152 -4.42 1.93 24.91
C ASN A 152 -3.85 3.11 25.69
N GLU A 153 -3.60 2.93 26.99
CA GLU A 153 -3.06 3.95 27.89
C GLU A 153 -1.55 4.17 27.68
N THR A 154 -0.82 3.13 27.30
CA THR A 154 0.63 3.21 27.06
C THR A 154 0.97 3.70 25.65
N GLY A 155 0.02 3.58 24.72
CA GLY A 155 0.25 3.78 23.29
C GLY A 155 1.00 2.62 22.64
N TYR A 156 0.81 2.45 21.35
CA TYR A 156 1.49 1.41 20.56
C TYR A 156 1.60 1.83 19.10
N LEU A 157 2.51 1.18 18.41
CA LEU A 157 2.66 1.29 16.95
C LEU A 157 2.23 0.01 16.27
N THR A 158 1.68 0.14 15.09
CA THR A 158 1.33 -0.96 14.21
C THR A 158 2.09 -0.84 12.90
N SER A 159 1.97 -1.83 12.01
CA SER A 159 2.47 -1.71 10.63
C SER A 159 1.93 -0.48 9.89
N ASP A 160 0.75 0.00 10.28
CA ASP A 160 0.11 1.16 9.66
C ASP A 160 0.66 2.49 10.18
N THR A 161 1.20 2.52 11.40
CA THR A 161 1.60 3.76 12.07
C THR A 161 3.11 3.92 12.25
N ILE A 162 3.88 2.81 12.27
CA ILE A 162 5.34 2.84 12.46
C ILE A 162 6.07 3.64 11.37
N LEU A 163 5.53 3.70 10.16
CA LEU A 163 6.14 4.41 9.04
C LEU A 163 5.93 5.94 9.10
N GLU A 164 5.09 6.40 10.01
CA GLU A 164 4.78 7.83 10.18
C GLU A 164 5.59 8.48 11.32
N ILE A 165 6.37 7.71 12.08
CA ILE A 165 7.18 8.29 13.17
C ILE A 165 8.24 9.24 12.61
N SER A 166 8.49 10.33 13.35
CA SER A 166 9.49 11.35 13.00
C SER A 166 10.74 11.28 13.86
N LYS A 167 10.69 10.52 14.95
CA LYS A 167 11.79 10.34 15.90
C LYS A 167 12.05 8.86 16.12
N LEU A 168 13.32 8.50 16.19
CA LEU A 168 13.72 7.14 16.56
C LEU A 168 13.27 6.85 17.99
N ALA A 169 12.64 5.70 18.20
CA ALA A 169 12.33 5.23 19.55
C ALA A 169 13.63 5.00 20.34
N LYS A 170 13.61 5.27 21.64
CA LYS A 170 14.81 5.09 22.48
C LYS A 170 15.04 3.63 22.87
N SER A 171 13.97 2.84 22.93
CA SER A 171 13.97 1.38 23.20
C SER A 171 12.60 0.81 22.87
#